data_ef08a156b6d3a7b5aceee1bb0505fc92
#
_entry.id   ef08a156b6d3a7b5aceee1bb0505fc92
#
_cell.length_a   1.000
_cell.length_b   1.000
_cell.length_c   1.000
_cell.angle_alpha   90.00
_cell.angle_beta   90.00
_cell.angle_gamma   90.00
#
_symmetry.space_group_name_H-M   'P 1'
#
loop_
_entity.id
_entity.type
_entity.pdbx_description
1 polymer ?
#
loop_
_entity_poly.entity_id
_entity_poly.type
_entity_poly.pdbx_seq_one_letter_code
_entity_poly.pdbx_strand_id
1 'polypeptide(L)'
;MGISVDDSGRGRRKNLNAELLLVPYIDLLTCMVAFLLITAVWTQLARLEVQQRGQGESGTADDRTTKLAVLVHDDGFVLVAGQEQRPLPLAHGDYDYEALAAELKKLKALQPDKLDLQILSVDAIKFDILVKTMDAAMSSGFPDLALQDAAREI
;
A
#
# COMPACT_ATOMS: atom_id res chain seq x y z
N MET A 1 41.10 -36.49 -71.36
CA MET A 1 41.44 -36.42 -69.88
C MET A 1 40.64 -35.37 -69.23
N GLY A 2 39.63 -35.79 -68.55
CA GLY A 2 38.73 -34.91 -67.81
C GLY A 2 39.26 -34.69 -66.41
N ILE A 3 39.43 -33.46 -65.99
CA ILE A 3 39.70 -33.09 -64.61
C ILE A 3 38.40 -32.77 -64.01
N SER A 4 37.85 -33.71 -63.18
CA SER A 4 36.73 -33.45 -62.38
C SER A 4 37.15 -32.65 -61.12
N VAL A 5 36.78 -31.43 -61.11
CA VAL A 5 36.90 -30.58 -59.91
C VAL A 5 35.76 -30.95 -59.01
N ASP A 6 36.11 -31.64 -57.96
CA ASP A 6 35.19 -32.00 -56.86
C ASP A 6 34.76 -30.73 -56.13
N ASP A 7 33.52 -30.30 -56.39
CA ASP A 7 32.87 -29.20 -55.71
C ASP A 7 32.13 -29.66 -54.46
N SER A 8 32.87 -30.30 -53.54
CA SER A 8 32.33 -30.83 -52.31
C SER A 8 32.56 -29.93 -51.07
N GLY A 9 32.70 -28.64 -51.29
CA GLY A 9 33.03 -27.71 -50.19
C GLY A 9 31.93 -26.75 -49.71
N ARG A 10 30.77 -26.76 -50.34
CA ARG A 10 29.80 -25.66 -50.18
C ARG A 10 28.65 -25.87 -49.16
N GLY A 11 28.53 -27.06 -48.60
CA GLY A 11 27.41 -27.40 -47.73
C GLY A 11 27.57 -27.10 -46.23
N ARG A 12 28.80 -26.91 -45.76
CA ARG A 12 29.08 -26.89 -44.31
C ARG A 12 29.15 -25.51 -43.66
N ARG A 13 29.22 -24.47 -44.49
CA ARG A 13 29.32 -23.10 -43.94
C ARG A 13 27.97 -22.45 -43.62
N LYS A 14 26.86 -22.97 -44.12
CA LYS A 14 25.51 -22.41 -43.85
C LYS A 14 24.97 -22.72 -42.49
N ASN A 15 25.34 -23.83 -41.91
CA ASN A 15 24.79 -24.24 -40.59
C ASN A 15 25.50 -23.54 -39.43
N LEU A 16 26.79 -23.24 -39.56
CA LEU A 16 27.56 -22.55 -38.53
C LEU A 16 27.10 -21.08 -38.35
N ASN A 17 26.68 -20.42 -39.42
CA ASN A 17 26.21 -19.05 -39.36
C ASN A 17 24.81 -18.95 -38.75
N ALA A 18 23.97 -19.95 -38.89
CA ALA A 18 22.64 -20.00 -38.29
C ALA A 18 22.73 -20.23 -36.76
N GLU A 19 23.61 -21.12 -36.32
CA GLU A 19 23.85 -21.36 -34.90
C GLU A 19 24.50 -20.17 -34.20
N LEU A 20 25.46 -19.50 -34.87
CA LEU A 20 26.09 -18.30 -34.34
C LEU A 20 25.12 -17.09 -34.19
N LEU A 21 24.09 -17.04 -35.03
CA LEU A 21 23.08 -15.98 -34.97
C LEU A 21 22.06 -16.16 -33.86
N LEU A 22 21.88 -17.38 -33.37
CA LEU A 22 20.92 -17.67 -32.28
C LEU A 22 21.49 -17.34 -30.89
N VAL A 23 22.80 -17.46 -30.70
CA VAL A 23 23.45 -17.20 -29.40
C VAL A 23 23.21 -15.76 -28.89
N PRO A 24 23.39 -14.69 -29.71
CA PRO A 24 23.08 -13.33 -29.27
C PRO A 24 21.63 -13.11 -28.91
N TYR A 25 20.69 -13.78 -29.58
CA TYR A 25 19.25 -13.71 -29.25
C TYR A 25 18.91 -14.37 -27.92
N ILE A 26 19.53 -15.51 -27.64
CA ILE A 26 19.36 -16.22 -26.37
C ILE A 26 19.90 -15.37 -25.21
N ASP A 27 21.06 -14.74 -25.39
CA ASP A 27 21.65 -13.85 -24.39
C ASP A 27 20.78 -12.62 -24.14
N LEU A 28 20.26 -11.98 -25.19
CA LEU A 28 19.32 -10.87 -25.07
C LEU A 28 18.05 -11.28 -24.32
N LEU A 29 17.45 -12.44 -24.65
CA LEU A 29 16.26 -12.95 -23.98
C LEU A 29 16.54 -13.23 -22.50
N THR A 30 17.67 -13.82 -22.18
CA THR A 30 18.08 -14.10 -20.79
C THR A 30 18.24 -12.82 -20.00
N CYS A 31 18.87 -11.81 -20.55
CA CYS A 31 19.02 -10.49 -19.94
C CYS A 31 17.66 -9.81 -19.72
N MET A 32 16.75 -9.90 -20.70
CA MET A 32 15.40 -9.35 -20.56
C MET A 32 14.60 -10.05 -19.47
N VAL A 33 14.64 -11.37 -19.41
CA VAL A 33 13.96 -12.16 -18.36
C VAL A 33 14.55 -11.83 -16.99
N ALA A 34 15.86 -11.77 -16.85
CA ALA A 34 16.51 -11.39 -15.59
C ALA A 34 16.11 -9.99 -15.14
N PHE A 35 16.07 -9.03 -16.05
CA PHE A 35 15.62 -7.66 -15.76
C PHE A 35 14.17 -7.61 -15.31
N LEU A 36 13.27 -8.34 -15.99
CA LEU A 36 11.86 -8.40 -15.62
C LEU A 36 11.66 -9.06 -14.24
N LEU A 37 12.43 -10.10 -13.92
CA LEU A 37 12.36 -10.75 -12.60
C LEU A 37 12.82 -9.80 -11.49
N ILE A 38 13.92 -9.09 -11.69
CA ILE A 38 14.41 -8.10 -10.72
C ILE A 38 13.36 -6.99 -10.54
N THR A 39 12.78 -6.47 -11.61
CA THR A 39 11.75 -5.44 -11.56
C THR A 39 10.50 -5.94 -10.85
N ALA A 40 10.06 -7.17 -11.09
CA ALA A 40 8.91 -7.78 -10.43
C ALA A 40 9.13 -7.96 -8.93
N VAL A 41 10.32 -8.35 -8.51
CA VAL A 41 10.67 -8.47 -7.08
C VAL A 41 10.63 -7.12 -6.37
N TRP A 42 11.16 -6.06 -7.01
CA TRP A 42 11.11 -4.71 -6.43
C TRP A 42 9.70 -4.19 -6.27
N THR A 43 8.81 -4.43 -7.23
CA THR A 43 7.41 -4.01 -7.13
C THR A 43 6.65 -4.79 -6.05
N GLN A 44 6.97 -6.05 -5.83
CA GLN A 44 6.39 -6.84 -4.73
C GLN A 44 6.88 -6.36 -3.36
N LEU A 45 8.17 -6.06 -3.21
CA LEU A 45 8.72 -5.51 -1.97
C LEU A 45 8.10 -4.16 -1.62
N ALA A 46 7.94 -3.26 -2.60
CA ALA A 46 7.27 -1.99 -2.39
C ALA A 46 5.80 -2.15 -1.95
N ARG A 47 5.08 -3.14 -2.47
CA ARG A 47 3.72 -3.46 -2.04
C ARG A 47 3.67 -4.02 -0.62
N LEU A 48 4.62 -4.87 -0.25
CA LEU A 48 4.69 -5.42 1.11
C LEU A 48 4.99 -4.32 2.14
N GLU A 49 5.84 -3.36 1.80
CA GLU A 49 6.18 -2.25 2.69
C GLU A 49 5.02 -1.28 2.89
N VAL A 50 4.22 -1.02 1.84
CA VAL A 50 3.00 -0.22 1.93
C VAL A 50 1.90 -0.98 2.68
N GLN A 51 1.79 -2.30 2.50
CA GLN A 51 0.84 -3.13 3.25
C GLN A 51 1.25 -3.32 4.70
N GLN A 52 2.55 -3.37 5.03
CA GLN A 52 3.01 -3.42 6.43
C GLN A 52 2.81 -2.10 7.18
N ARG A 53 2.81 -0.96 6.48
CA ARG A 53 2.43 0.33 7.09
C ARG A 53 0.91 0.56 7.15
N GLY A 54 0.14 -0.11 6.30
CA GLY A 54 -1.32 -0.06 6.28
C GLY A 54 -2.02 -1.28 6.89
N GLN A 55 -1.31 -2.39 7.07
CA GLN A 55 -1.71 -3.58 7.79
C GLN A 55 -0.68 -3.82 8.90
N GLY A 56 -0.74 -2.98 9.91
CA GLY A 56 -0.33 -3.40 11.22
C GLY A 56 -1.16 -4.63 11.56
N GLU A 57 -0.53 -5.80 11.42
CA GLU A 57 -0.98 -7.06 11.97
C GLU A 57 -2.38 -7.55 11.51
N SER A 58 -2.38 -8.43 10.51
CA SER A 58 -3.36 -9.52 10.49
C SER A 58 -3.10 -10.42 11.70
N GLY A 59 -3.31 -9.87 12.89
CA GLY A 59 -3.40 -10.60 14.13
C GLY A 59 -4.75 -11.30 14.17
N THR A 60 -4.73 -12.57 14.49
CA THR A 60 -5.76 -13.45 15.02
C THR A 60 -7.05 -12.73 15.47
N ALA A 61 -8.19 -13.39 15.35
CA ALA A 61 -9.56 -12.90 15.60
C ALA A 61 -9.76 -12.13 16.93
N ASP A 62 -8.76 -12.08 17.80
CA ASP A 62 -8.76 -11.37 19.08
C ASP A 62 -8.36 -9.87 18.92
N ASP A 63 -7.75 -9.49 17.80
CA ASP A 63 -7.28 -8.12 17.54
C ASP A 63 -8.35 -7.20 16.93
N ARG A 64 -9.52 -7.74 16.56
CA ARG A 64 -10.66 -6.96 16.06
C ARG A 64 -11.35 -6.12 17.14
N THR A 65 -11.13 -6.43 18.41
CA THR A 65 -11.79 -5.76 19.54
C THR A 65 -11.12 -4.44 19.95
N THR A 66 -9.98 -4.09 19.36
CA THR A 66 -9.19 -2.95 19.83
C THR A 66 -8.78 -1.97 18.73
N LYS A 67 -9.35 -2.04 17.54
CA LYS A 67 -9.04 -1.06 16.48
C LYS A 67 -9.69 0.27 16.83
N LEU A 68 -8.86 1.31 16.92
CA LEU A 68 -9.29 2.68 17.05
C LEU A 68 -9.33 3.32 15.68
N ALA A 69 -10.48 3.81 15.26
CA ALA A 69 -10.64 4.52 14.00
C ALA A 69 -11.49 5.77 14.16
N VAL A 70 -11.15 6.81 13.43
CA VAL A 70 -11.95 8.03 13.29
C VAL A 70 -12.44 8.09 11.86
N LEU A 71 -13.73 7.99 11.68
CA LEU A 71 -14.39 8.13 10.39
C LEU A 71 -14.81 9.58 10.22
N VAL A 72 -14.36 10.22 9.16
CA VAL A 72 -14.66 11.61 8.81
C VAL A 72 -15.77 11.62 7.76
N HIS A 73 -16.94 12.10 8.15
CA HIS A 73 -18.12 12.28 7.31
C HIS A 73 -18.47 13.75 7.12
N ASP A 74 -19.32 14.06 6.16
CA ASP A 74 -19.86 15.41 5.96
C ASP A 74 -20.64 15.94 7.15
N ASP A 75 -21.24 15.04 7.95
CA ASP A 75 -22.06 15.35 9.12
C ASP A 75 -21.27 15.42 10.45
N GLY A 76 -19.94 15.17 10.42
CA GLY A 76 -19.09 15.16 11.60
C GLY A 76 -18.14 13.97 11.67
N PHE A 77 -17.70 13.65 12.87
CA PHE A 77 -16.85 12.50 13.12
C PHE A 77 -17.60 11.32 13.71
N VAL A 78 -17.17 10.11 13.38
CA VAL A 78 -17.60 8.90 14.09
C VAL A 78 -16.36 8.22 14.64
N LEU A 79 -16.26 8.17 15.95
CA LEU A 79 -15.18 7.48 16.64
C LEU A 79 -15.55 6.01 16.83
N VAL A 80 -14.72 5.13 16.29
CA VAL A 80 -14.89 3.67 16.39
C VAL A 80 -13.81 3.11 17.30
N ALA A 81 -14.24 2.52 18.40
CA ALA A 81 -13.38 1.85 19.37
C ALA A 81 -13.85 0.39 19.53
N GLY A 82 -13.24 -0.51 18.74
CA GLY A 82 -13.68 -1.90 18.66
C GLY A 82 -15.10 -2.03 18.10
N GLN A 83 -16.05 -2.39 18.94
CA GLN A 83 -17.47 -2.50 18.55
C GLN A 83 -18.30 -1.25 18.90
N GLU A 84 -17.73 -0.34 19.66
CA GLU A 84 -18.42 0.87 20.09
C GLU A 84 -18.23 1.99 19.09
N GLN A 85 -19.32 2.58 18.62
CA GLN A 85 -19.32 3.72 17.72
C GLN A 85 -19.89 4.93 18.45
N ARG A 86 -19.15 6.03 18.48
CA ARG A 86 -19.56 7.30 19.09
C ARG A 86 -19.61 8.38 18.01
N PRO A 87 -20.80 8.77 17.56
CA PRO A 87 -20.97 9.87 16.64
C PRO A 87 -20.71 11.21 17.35
N LEU A 88 -19.92 12.06 16.73
CA LEU A 88 -19.64 13.43 17.12
C LEU A 88 -20.17 14.35 16.01
N PRO A 89 -21.39 14.88 16.17
CA PRO A 89 -22.00 15.74 15.15
C PRO A 89 -21.26 17.08 15.04
N LEU A 90 -21.50 17.80 13.96
CA LEU A 90 -20.98 19.14 13.75
C LEU A 90 -21.46 20.08 14.87
N ALA A 91 -20.54 20.88 15.41
CA ALA A 91 -20.86 21.96 16.33
C ALA A 91 -20.96 23.27 15.54
N HIS A 92 -22.13 23.90 15.58
CA HIS A 92 -22.41 25.18 14.89
C HIS A 92 -22.13 25.19 13.36
N GLY A 93 -22.18 24.01 12.71
CA GLY A 93 -21.91 23.85 11.28
C GLY A 93 -20.45 23.60 10.94
N ASP A 94 -19.57 23.54 11.94
CA ASP A 94 -18.14 23.20 11.79
C ASP A 94 -17.80 21.90 12.52
N TYR A 95 -16.69 21.29 12.13
CA TYR A 95 -16.17 20.09 12.80
C TYR A 95 -15.65 20.40 14.20
N ASP A 96 -16.15 19.67 15.19
CA ASP A 96 -15.73 19.85 16.60
C ASP A 96 -14.45 19.04 16.90
N TYR A 97 -13.31 19.67 16.59
CA TYR A 97 -11.98 19.07 16.86
C TYR A 97 -11.67 18.99 18.37
N GLU A 98 -12.25 19.88 19.18
CA GLU A 98 -12.05 19.86 20.62
C GLU A 98 -12.78 18.68 21.27
N ALA A 99 -13.99 18.41 20.88
CA ALA A 99 -14.73 17.24 21.33
C ALA A 99 -14.04 15.94 20.88
N LEU A 100 -13.55 15.89 19.64
CA LEU A 100 -12.77 14.76 19.13
C LEU A 100 -11.51 14.54 19.98
N ALA A 101 -10.74 15.57 20.24
CA ALA A 101 -9.53 15.49 21.04
C ALA A 101 -9.83 15.06 22.49
N ALA A 102 -10.93 15.51 23.07
CA ALA A 102 -11.35 15.10 24.41
C ALA A 102 -11.71 13.61 24.48
N GLU A 103 -12.48 13.11 23.50
CA GLU A 103 -12.83 11.69 23.42
C GLU A 103 -11.60 10.81 23.15
N LEU A 104 -10.69 11.22 22.27
CA LEU A 104 -9.43 10.52 22.00
C LEU A 104 -8.54 10.47 23.27
N LYS A 105 -8.46 11.54 24.05
CA LYS A 105 -7.74 11.55 25.32
C LYS A 105 -8.34 10.59 26.34
N LYS A 106 -9.67 10.48 26.42
CA LYS A 106 -10.35 9.49 27.28
C LYS A 106 -9.99 8.07 26.86
N LEU A 107 -10.02 7.77 25.56
CA LEU A 107 -9.64 6.47 25.02
C LEU A 107 -8.15 6.16 25.27
N LYS A 108 -7.27 7.17 25.14
CA LYS A 108 -5.86 7.03 25.47
C LYS A 108 -5.62 6.73 26.94
N ALA A 109 -6.41 7.31 27.83
CA ALA A 109 -6.35 7.01 29.25
C ALA A 109 -6.79 5.57 29.58
N LEU A 110 -7.74 5.04 28.81
CA LEU A 110 -8.19 3.65 28.95
C LEU A 110 -7.21 2.62 28.34
N GLN A 111 -6.51 3.02 27.28
CA GLN A 111 -5.58 2.17 26.55
C GLN A 111 -4.26 2.93 26.28
N PRO A 112 -3.39 3.10 27.29
CA PRO A 112 -2.16 3.89 27.16
C PRO A 112 -1.15 3.28 26.19
N ASP A 113 -1.19 1.97 25.99
CA ASP A 113 -0.26 1.23 25.10
C ASP A 113 -0.61 1.36 23.61
N LYS A 114 -1.82 1.80 23.27
CA LYS A 114 -2.24 2.02 21.89
C LYS A 114 -1.70 3.34 21.37
N LEU A 115 -0.89 3.25 20.32
CA LEU A 115 -0.26 4.39 19.66
C LEU A 115 -0.85 4.64 18.26
N ASP A 116 -1.47 3.61 17.68
CA ASP A 116 -2.01 3.60 16.34
C ASP A 116 -3.47 4.05 16.30
N LEU A 117 -3.78 4.95 15.37
CA LEU A 117 -5.13 5.43 15.09
C LEU A 117 -5.36 5.45 13.58
N GLN A 118 -6.46 4.84 13.14
CA GLN A 118 -6.85 4.89 11.73
C GLN A 118 -7.79 6.08 11.50
N ILE A 119 -7.52 6.85 10.47
CA ILE A 119 -8.40 7.92 10.00
C ILE A 119 -8.99 7.48 8.67
N LEU A 120 -10.29 7.29 8.64
CA LEU A 120 -11.06 6.89 7.48
C LEU A 120 -11.79 8.12 6.94
N SER A 121 -11.58 8.47 5.68
CA SER A 121 -12.25 9.60 5.05
C SER A 121 -13.11 9.15 3.88
N VAL A 122 -14.24 9.79 3.70
CA VAL A 122 -15.03 9.68 2.48
C VAL A 122 -14.45 10.61 1.42
N ASP A 123 -14.53 10.24 0.14
CA ASP A 123 -13.92 10.98 -1.01
C ASP A 123 -14.28 12.48 -1.09
N ALA A 124 -15.42 12.88 -0.50
CA ALA A 124 -15.90 14.26 -0.55
C ALA A 124 -15.26 15.20 0.48
N ILE A 125 -14.43 14.68 1.40
CA ILE A 125 -13.87 15.47 2.51
C ILE A 125 -12.70 16.32 2.05
N LYS A 126 -12.71 17.61 2.42
CA LYS A 126 -11.63 18.54 2.13
C LYS A 126 -10.37 18.15 2.88
N PHE A 127 -9.23 18.24 2.20
CA PHE A 127 -7.92 17.91 2.78
C PHE A 127 -7.59 18.70 4.06
N ASP A 128 -8.02 19.95 4.14
CA ASP A 128 -7.85 20.81 5.34
C ASP A 128 -8.50 20.19 6.60
N ILE A 129 -9.66 19.56 6.44
CA ILE A 129 -10.37 18.87 7.53
C ILE A 129 -9.57 17.66 7.99
N LEU A 130 -9.00 16.91 7.06
CA LEU A 130 -8.16 15.75 7.38
C LEU A 130 -6.89 16.15 8.15
N VAL A 131 -6.22 17.23 7.71
CA VAL A 131 -5.02 17.73 8.38
C VAL A 131 -5.35 18.17 9.81
N LYS A 132 -6.43 18.91 10.02
CA LYS A 132 -6.88 19.32 11.36
C LYS A 132 -7.26 18.13 12.25
N THR A 133 -7.86 17.11 11.65
CA THR A 133 -8.18 15.85 12.36
C THR A 133 -6.91 15.12 12.79
N MET A 134 -5.90 15.07 11.92
CA MET A 134 -4.59 14.50 12.25
C MET A 134 -3.88 15.26 13.36
N ASP A 135 -3.91 16.60 13.32
CA ASP A 135 -3.35 17.43 14.37
C ASP A 135 -4.04 17.23 15.72
N ALA A 136 -5.37 17.12 15.72
CA ALA A 136 -6.14 16.81 16.92
C ALA A 136 -5.81 15.40 17.48
N ALA A 137 -5.61 14.42 16.63
CA ALA A 137 -5.22 13.07 17.01
C ALA A 137 -3.79 13.04 17.60
N MET A 138 -2.83 13.69 16.95
CA MET A 138 -1.45 13.80 17.45
C MET A 138 -1.39 14.48 18.81
N SER A 139 -2.12 15.59 18.98
CA SER A 139 -2.18 16.32 20.25
C SER A 139 -2.86 15.53 21.37
N SER A 140 -3.64 14.52 21.00
CA SER A 140 -4.33 13.61 21.95
C SER A 140 -3.46 12.42 22.36
N GLY A 141 -2.26 12.25 21.79
CA GLY A 141 -1.31 11.21 22.16
C GLY A 141 -1.26 10.00 21.22
N PHE A 142 -1.72 10.15 19.97
CA PHE A 142 -1.63 9.12 18.94
C PHE A 142 -0.63 9.57 17.85
N PRO A 143 0.65 9.21 17.95
CA PRO A 143 1.67 9.61 16.97
C PRO A 143 1.59 8.80 15.66
N ASP A 144 1.08 7.56 15.72
CA ASP A 144 0.99 6.67 14.56
C ASP A 144 -0.39 6.77 13.91
N LEU A 145 -0.49 7.59 12.87
CA LEU A 145 -1.72 7.83 12.13
C LEU A 145 -1.69 7.13 10.78
N ALA A 146 -2.69 6.31 10.51
CA ALA A 146 -2.91 5.70 9.20
C ALA A 146 -4.13 6.33 8.54
N LEU A 147 -3.93 6.97 7.39
CA LEU A 147 -5.03 7.51 6.58
C LEU A 147 -5.49 6.44 5.58
N GLN A 148 -6.77 6.15 5.58
CA GLN A 148 -7.40 5.20 4.66
C GLN A 148 -8.66 5.79 4.06
N ASP A 149 -8.99 5.31 2.85
CA ASP A 149 -10.21 5.67 2.17
C ASP A 149 -11.34 4.74 2.63
N ALA A 150 -12.43 5.33 3.16
CA ALA A 150 -13.59 4.60 3.64
C ALA A 150 -14.31 3.81 2.53
N ALA A 151 -14.16 4.20 1.27
CA ALA A 151 -14.79 3.52 0.13
C ALA A 151 -14.16 2.14 -0.19
N ARG A 152 -13.04 1.77 0.43
CA ARG A 152 -12.35 0.49 0.19
C ARG A 152 -12.73 -0.64 1.14
N GLU A 153 -13.53 -0.39 2.15
CA GLU A 153 -13.88 -1.39 3.18
C GLU A 153 -15.32 -1.92 3.09
N ILE A 154 -16.01 -1.69 1.96
CA ILE A 154 -17.34 -2.29 1.71
C ILE A 154 -17.24 -3.45 0.71
#